data_d37b517de9728c7920ff558af8995efa
#
_entry.id   d37b517de9728c7920ff558af8995efa
#
_cell.length_a   1.000
_cell.length_b   1.000
_cell.length_c   1.000
_cell.angle_alpha   90.00
_cell.angle_beta   90.00
_cell.angle_gamma   90.00
#
_symmetry.space_group_name_H-M   'P 1'
#
loop_
_entity.id
_entity.type
_entity.pdbx_description
1 polymer ?
#
loop_
_entity_poly.entity_id
_entity_poly.type
_entity_poly.pdbx_seq_one_letter_code
_entity_poly.pdbx_strand_id
1 'polypeptide(L)'
;MNYVQSLCEESELGIPVVFSMDSVIGASWINDTTILPDAITLGATGDAELVQELADIQRQEMKALGVRMSLSPNADLATDPRWGRNQETYGEDADTAKAMVVAAITGLQNGTDGIGVDSVMSCVKHFPGSGPQTGGVDGSPLVFDDETFALHLSIFEAALTVHPASIMPYGYSTVPYLGGDAVENYAHESSVVMNDVLRGRLGYDGIIQTDWGLNHIVAMQAGADVMGGMGQRDVTRMVDQVDPSLLTDRCRRLLLAKFRLGVFENPYTDADEIAQVVGSEEHYQKAMEAAEKAVTLVKYENQQPLEGQQILVVGALAKNVDALSSGWKISSETGLKTEGKSIYDAICKRAGADNVTYIGEDETLIADSYPAGTTAIVVVGEASGTHEPAWGTATLEFPAEQQNLLKKLDASGVNVVAVVLMNRAYVMTPVDAASDAVMIVYRPGVTAGAEAVAHALFGDCAISGKLPWQIPATMDQVMLQREDLPKDIENPLYDYGFGIEVAAFGQ
;
A
#
# COMPACT_ATOMS: atom_id res chain seq x y z
N MET A 1 24.24 10.04 -0.37
CA MET A 1 23.55 11.37 -0.26
C MET A 1 24.52 12.48 0.17
N ASN A 2 25.37 12.31 1.20
CA ASN A 2 26.30 13.35 1.69
C ASN A 2 27.19 13.98 0.60
N TYR A 3 27.72 13.17 -0.34
CA TYR A 3 28.51 13.69 -1.46
C TYR A 3 27.71 14.65 -2.37
N VAL A 4 26.43 14.37 -2.60
CA VAL A 4 25.58 15.27 -3.40
C VAL A 4 25.33 16.58 -2.65
N GLN A 5 25.13 16.51 -1.33
CA GLN A 5 24.95 17.71 -0.50
C GLN A 5 26.22 18.59 -0.50
N SER A 6 27.42 17.99 -0.43
CA SER A 6 28.67 18.77 -0.52
C SER A 6 28.82 19.48 -1.86
N LEU A 7 28.40 18.87 -2.97
CA LEU A 7 28.38 19.55 -4.27
C LEU A 7 27.36 20.71 -4.33
N CYS A 8 26.23 20.57 -3.63
CA CYS A 8 25.25 21.67 -3.50
C CYS A 8 25.83 22.84 -2.72
N GLU A 9 26.54 22.57 -1.62
CA GLU A 9 27.20 23.59 -0.78
C GLU A 9 28.28 24.36 -1.57
N GLU A 10 29.01 23.70 -2.46
CA GLU A 10 30.01 24.31 -3.34
C GLU A 10 29.40 25.14 -4.48
N SER A 11 28.08 25.05 -4.71
CA SER A 11 27.39 25.84 -5.75
C SER A 11 27.24 27.30 -5.32
N GLU A 12 27.03 28.19 -6.31
CA GLU A 12 26.91 29.65 -6.07
C GLU A 12 25.87 30.03 -5.02
N LEU A 13 24.74 29.30 -4.94
CA LEU A 13 23.64 29.58 -4.01
C LEU A 13 23.64 28.66 -2.78
N GLY A 14 24.41 27.59 -2.77
CA GLY A 14 24.47 26.66 -1.65
C GLY A 14 23.15 26.01 -1.30
N ILE A 15 22.22 25.82 -2.26
CA ILE A 15 20.88 25.28 -2.00
C ILE A 15 20.94 23.77 -1.86
N PRO A 16 20.61 23.17 -0.67
CA PRO A 16 20.65 21.74 -0.47
C PRO A 16 19.56 21.01 -1.27
N VAL A 17 19.80 19.73 -1.60
CA VAL A 17 18.81 18.86 -2.22
C VAL A 17 17.88 18.28 -1.15
N VAL A 18 16.59 18.14 -1.46
CA VAL A 18 15.65 17.26 -0.74
C VAL A 18 15.52 15.97 -1.55
N PHE A 19 16.01 14.87 -0.99
CA PHE A 19 15.80 13.54 -1.58
C PHE A 19 14.39 13.07 -1.28
N SER A 20 13.70 12.56 -2.32
CA SER A 20 12.37 11.95 -2.23
C SER A 20 12.42 10.46 -2.58
N MET A 21 11.45 9.70 -2.10
CA MET A 21 11.34 8.27 -2.34
C MET A 21 9.87 7.85 -2.39
N ASP A 22 9.51 6.92 -3.30
CA ASP A 22 8.28 6.15 -3.16
C ASP A 22 8.43 5.24 -1.93
N SER A 23 7.69 5.56 -0.90
CA SER A 23 7.83 4.93 0.41
C SER A 23 6.46 4.58 1.00
N VAL A 24 5.60 4.01 0.16
CA VAL A 24 4.24 3.58 0.57
C VAL A 24 4.25 2.44 1.58
N ILE A 25 5.37 1.73 1.70
CA ILE A 25 5.61 0.62 2.65
C ILE A 25 6.92 0.80 3.43
N GLY A 26 7.25 2.02 3.84
CA GLY A 26 8.51 2.35 4.48
C GLY A 26 9.62 2.73 3.49
N ALA A 27 10.87 2.76 3.93
CA ALA A 27 12.02 3.11 3.08
C ALA A 27 12.49 1.94 2.18
N SER A 28 11.56 1.25 1.56
CA SER A 28 11.67 -0.05 0.88
C SER A 28 12.61 -0.12 -0.33
N TRP A 29 13.14 1.01 -0.78
CA TRP A 29 14.15 1.09 -1.86
C TRP A 29 15.60 1.03 -1.33
N ILE A 30 15.77 0.90 -0.03
CA ILE A 30 17.06 0.79 0.63
C ILE A 30 17.08 -0.50 1.44
N ASN A 31 18.18 -1.25 1.36
CA ASN A 31 18.33 -2.50 2.11
C ASN A 31 18.39 -2.24 3.63
N ASP A 32 18.09 -3.27 4.40
CA ASP A 32 18.11 -3.28 5.88
C ASP A 32 17.09 -2.33 6.55
N THR A 33 16.18 -1.71 5.78
CA THR A 33 15.07 -0.90 6.30
C THR A 33 13.90 -1.77 6.72
N THR A 34 13.03 -1.22 7.57
CA THR A 34 11.78 -1.87 7.94
C THR A 34 10.77 -1.75 6.80
N ILE A 35 10.47 -2.86 6.12
CA ILE A 35 9.40 -2.93 5.11
C ILE A 35 8.10 -3.19 5.86
N LEU A 36 7.27 -2.16 5.91
CA LEU A 36 5.98 -2.14 6.63
C LEU A 36 4.90 -2.93 5.89
N PRO A 37 3.81 -3.32 6.58
CA PRO A 37 2.59 -3.78 5.92
C PRO A 37 2.05 -2.74 4.94
N ASP A 38 1.45 -3.21 3.83
CA ASP A 38 0.77 -2.33 2.86
C ASP A 38 -0.45 -1.62 3.51
N ALA A 39 -0.87 -0.49 2.95
CA ALA A 39 -1.95 0.32 3.49
C ALA A 39 -3.25 -0.48 3.69
N ILE A 40 -3.58 -1.39 2.77
CA ILE A 40 -4.77 -2.26 2.92
C ILE A 40 -4.70 -3.17 4.14
N THR A 41 -3.52 -3.67 4.47
CA THR A 41 -3.29 -4.44 5.70
C THR A 41 -3.55 -3.58 6.93
N LEU A 42 -3.07 -2.33 6.89
CA LEU A 42 -3.31 -1.37 7.97
C LEU A 42 -4.80 -0.99 8.07
N GLY A 43 -5.50 -0.85 6.93
CA GLY A 43 -6.95 -0.64 6.88
C GLY A 43 -7.73 -1.73 7.63
N ALA A 44 -7.31 -3.00 7.51
CA ALA A 44 -7.91 -4.12 8.22
C ALA A 44 -7.74 -4.07 9.75
N THR A 45 -6.77 -3.30 10.26
CA THR A 45 -6.59 -3.11 11.71
C THR A 45 -7.64 -2.19 12.32
N GLY A 46 -8.19 -1.26 11.54
CA GLY A 46 -9.07 -0.19 12.03
C GLY A 46 -8.38 0.78 13.01
N ASP A 47 -7.04 0.81 13.08
CA ASP A 47 -6.26 1.49 14.11
C ASP A 47 -5.41 2.62 13.53
N ALA A 48 -5.94 3.84 13.60
CA ALA A 48 -5.24 5.03 13.11
C ALA A 48 -4.03 5.42 14.00
N GLU A 49 -4.03 5.08 15.30
CA GLU A 49 -2.90 5.35 16.19
C GLU A 49 -1.69 4.49 15.78
N LEU A 50 -1.93 3.21 15.50
CA LEU A 50 -0.90 2.30 14.98
C LEU A 50 -0.36 2.78 13.62
N VAL A 51 -1.21 3.28 12.72
CA VAL A 51 -0.77 3.88 11.45
C VAL A 51 0.15 5.09 11.68
N GLN A 52 -0.18 5.95 12.64
CA GLN A 52 0.67 7.10 12.99
C GLN A 52 2.04 6.64 13.52
N GLU A 53 2.09 5.63 14.39
CA GLU A 53 3.34 5.07 14.92
C GLU A 53 4.21 4.46 13.81
N LEU A 54 3.62 3.71 12.89
CA LEU A 54 4.34 3.14 11.74
C LEU A 54 4.85 4.22 10.78
N ALA A 55 4.07 5.28 10.55
CA ALA A 55 4.50 6.42 9.76
C ALA A 55 5.62 7.22 10.46
N ASP A 56 5.65 7.23 11.79
CA ASP A 56 6.76 7.80 12.56
C ASP A 56 8.04 6.95 12.43
N ILE A 57 7.93 5.64 12.46
CA ILE A 57 9.05 4.72 12.16
C ILE A 57 9.60 5.00 10.76
N GLN A 58 8.72 5.09 9.76
CA GLN A 58 9.11 5.45 8.39
C GLN A 58 9.84 6.79 8.36
N ARG A 59 9.34 7.80 9.06
CA ARG A 59 9.97 9.13 9.19
C ARG A 59 11.38 9.01 9.79
N GLN A 60 11.54 8.27 10.87
CA GLN A 60 12.83 8.09 11.56
C GLN A 60 13.86 7.45 10.64
N GLU A 61 13.54 6.34 9.98
CA GLU A 61 14.45 5.66 9.06
C GLU A 61 14.78 6.53 7.85
N MET A 62 13.78 7.14 7.21
CA MET A 62 14.00 8.02 6.06
C MET A 62 14.88 9.22 6.41
N LYS A 63 14.62 9.87 7.56
CA LYS A 63 15.42 11.00 8.03
C LYS A 63 16.87 10.60 8.29
N ALA A 64 17.10 9.50 9.00
CA ALA A 64 18.46 8.98 9.26
C ALA A 64 19.20 8.69 7.93
N LEU A 65 18.52 8.16 6.93
CA LEU A 65 19.03 7.91 5.58
C LEU A 65 19.22 9.19 4.73
N GLY A 66 18.73 10.35 5.18
CA GLY A 66 18.82 11.62 4.46
C GLY A 66 17.69 11.82 3.42
N VAL A 67 16.67 10.96 3.41
CA VAL A 67 15.47 11.14 2.60
C VAL A 67 14.49 12.01 3.37
N ARG A 68 14.13 13.17 2.83
CA ARG A 68 13.33 14.16 3.55
C ARG A 68 11.95 14.38 2.93
N MET A 69 11.55 13.53 1.96
CA MET A 69 10.23 13.53 1.36
C MET A 69 9.78 12.11 1.02
N SER A 70 8.62 11.74 1.52
CA SER A 70 7.90 10.51 1.21
C SER A 70 6.82 10.79 0.15
N LEU A 71 6.77 10.00 -0.92
CA LEU A 71 5.68 10.05 -1.90
C LEU A 71 4.50 9.19 -1.40
N SER A 72 4.05 9.47 -0.19
CA SER A 72 2.92 8.86 0.52
C SER A 72 2.30 9.85 1.52
N PRO A 73 1.10 9.57 2.10
CA PRO A 73 0.25 8.39 1.90
C PRO A 73 -0.62 8.49 0.64
N ASN A 74 -1.17 7.32 0.22
CA ASN A 74 -2.27 7.28 -0.73
C ASN A 74 -3.58 7.65 -0.03
N ALA A 75 -4.34 8.58 -0.63
CA ALA A 75 -5.65 9.04 -0.18
C ALA A 75 -6.78 8.57 -1.13
N ASP A 76 -6.49 7.53 -1.90
CA ASP A 76 -7.43 6.89 -2.82
C ASP A 76 -8.35 5.93 -2.06
N LEU A 77 -9.57 5.67 -2.58
CA LEU A 77 -10.49 4.65 -2.08
C LEU A 77 -10.50 3.43 -3.01
N ALA A 78 -10.59 2.24 -2.42
CA ALA A 78 -10.72 0.96 -3.14
C ALA A 78 -12.16 0.71 -3.59
N THR A 79 -12.75 1.60 -4.38
CA THR A 79 -14.15 1.50 -4.80
C THR A 79 -14.37 0.51 -5.95
N ASP A 80 -13.38 0.35 -6.85
CA ASP A 80 -13.42 -0.72 -7.86
C ASP A 80 -12.47 -1.86 -7.46
N PRO A 81 -12.98 -3.06 -7.15
CA PRO A 81 -12.14 -4.19 -6.76
C PRO A 81 -11.22 -4.70 -7.88
N ARG A 82 -11.46 -4.31 -9.14
CA ARG A 82 -10.61 -4.69 -10.28
C ARG A 82 -9.32 -3.89 -10.35
N TRP A 83 -9.27 -2.69 -9.75
CA TRP A 83 -8.11 -1.80 -9.82
C TRP A 83 -6.87 -2.43 -9.15
N GLY A 84 -5.74 -2.42 -9.88
CA GLY A 84 -4.51 -3.10 -9.47
C GLY A 84 -3.83 -2.50 -8.25
N ARG A 85 -4.15 -1.23 -7.89
CA ARG A 85 -3.52 -0.48 -6.79
C ARG A 85 -4.34 -0.44 -5.50
N ASN A 86 -5.39 -1.25 -5.39
CA ASN A 86 -6.22 -1.31 -4.18
C ASN A 86 -5.42 -1.62 -2.90
N GLN A 87 -4.32 -2.36 -3.00
CA GLN A 87 -3.42 -2.64 -1.88
C GLN A 87 -2.75 -1.39 -1.28
N GLU A 88 -2.64 -0.30 -2.05
CA GLU A 88 -2.05 0.96 -1.61
C GLU A 88 -3.04 1.85 -0.84
N THR A 89 -4.31 1.45 -0.77
CA THR A 89 -5.39 2.18 -0.09
C THR A 89 -5.67 1.59 1.30
N TYR A 90 -6.35 2.36 2.15
CA TYR A 90 -6.85 1.85 3.44
C TYR A 90 -8.21 1.14 3.33
N GLY A 91 -8.67 0.83 2.12
CA GLY A 91 -9.93 0.16 1.84
C GLY A 91 -10.96 1.07 1.17
N GLU A 92 -12.22 0.64 1.17
CA GLU A 92 -13.31 1.35 0.50
C GLU A 92 -14.06 2.36 1.39
N ASP A 93 -13.87 2.33 2.72
CA ASP A 93 -14.59 3.19 3.64
C ASP A 93 -13.92 4.56 3.79
N ALA A 94 -14.66 5.62 3.45
CA ALA A 94 -14.12 6.97 3.45
C ALA A 94 -13.75 7.47 4.85
N ASP A 95 -14.47 7.08 5.91
CA ASP A 95 -14.16 7.56 7.27
C ASP A 95 -12.91 6.88 7.82
N THR A 96 -12.75 5.58 7.56
CA THR A 96 -11.50 4.85 7.83
C THR A 96 -10.33 5.48 7.06
N ALA A 97 -10.46 5.70 5.75
CA ALA A 97 -9.41 6.29 4.93
C ALA A 97 -9.00 7.69 5.42
N LYS A 98 -9.96 8.56 5.80
CA LYS A 98 -9.70 9.89 6.39
C LYS A 98 -8.84 9.78 7.65
N ALA A 99 -9.25 8.91 8.59
CA ALA A 99 -8.54 8.72 9.85
C ALA A 99 -7.11 8.23 9.63
N MET A 100 -6.93 7.22 8.76
CA MET A 100 -5.63 6.63 8.45
C MET A 100 -4.69 7.59 7.69
N VAL A 101 -5.22 8.34 6.71
CA VAL A 101 -4.44 9.33 5.95
C VAL A 101 -3.97 10.46 6.85
N VAL A 102 -4.83 10.99 7.73
CA VAL A 102 -4.46 12.01 8.71
C VAL A 102 -3.37 11.49 9.66
N ALA A 103 -3.51 10.26 10.16
CA ALA A 103 -2.54 9.61 11.02
C ALA A 103 -1.17 9.43 10.33
N ALA A 104 -1.17 8.94 9.08
CA ALA A 104 0.05 8.76 8.30
C ALA A 104 0.79 10.09 8.05
N ILE A 105 0.08 11.16 7.69
CA ILE A 105 0.67 12.50 7.53
C ILE A 105 1.25 12.98 8.86
N THR A 106 0.51 12.80 9.96
CA THR A 106 0.93 13.25 11.30
C THR A 106 2.21 12.54 11.74
N GLY A 107 2.33 11.23 11.52
CA GLY A 107 3.54 10.45 11.80
C GLY A 107 4.72 10.90 10.94
N LEU A 108 4.55 11.00 9.62
CA LEU A 108 5.60 11.45 8.69
C LEU A 108 6.09 12.87 9.01
N GLN A 109 5.20 13.79 9.34
CA GLN A 109 5.55 15.18 9.60
C GLN A 109 5.92 15.46 11.06
N ASN A 110 5.79 14.45 11.94
CA ASN A 110 6.02 14.58 13.38
C ASN A 110 5.12 15.64 14.03
N GLY A 111 3.83 15.66 13.64
CA GLY A 111 2.84 16.59 14.18
C GLY A 111 1.81 17.04 13.16
N THR A 112 0.87 17.88 13.64
CA THR A 112 -0.28 18.36 12.85
C THR A 112 -0.12 19.78 12.28
N ASP A 113 0.93 20.52 12.69
CA ASP A 113 1.14 21.93 12.31
C ASP A 113 2.00 22.09 11.04
N GLY A 114 2.07 21.04 10.20
CA GLY A 114 2.94 20.97 9.03
C GLY A 114 4.36 20.54 9.35
N ILE A 115 5.32 20.86 8.47
CA ILE A 115 6.69 20.34 8.58
C ILE A 115 7.59 21.19 9.47
N GLY A 116 8.52 20.52 10.16
CA GLY A 116 9.61 21.08 10.97
C GLY A 116 10.93 20.35 10.74
N VAL A 117 11.93 20.64 11.58
CA VAL A 117 13.30 20.09 11.43
C VAL A 117 13.38 18.57 11.56
N ASP A 118 12.46 17.99 12.29
CA ASP A 118 12.38 16.52 12.49
C ASP A 118 11.45 15.81 11.50
N SER A 119 10.80 16.54 10.61
CA SER A 119 9.83 15.98 9.67
C SER A 119 10.48 15.31 8.45
N VAL A 120 9.75 14.36 7.88
CA VAL A 120 9.79 13.98 6.47
C VAL A 120 8.53 14.56 5.83
N MET A 121 8.67 15.26 4.71
CA MET A 121 7.54 15.80 3.95
C MET A 121 6.62 14.68 3.49
N SER A 122 5.33 14.78 3.76
CA SER A 122 4.32 13.92 3.11
C SER A 122 4.01 14.42 1.70
N CYS A 123 3.69 13.51 0.79
CA CYS A 123 3.12 13.82 -0.52
C CYS A 123 1.85 13.00 -0.71
N VAL A 124 0.70 13.60 -0.38
CA VAL A 124 -0.60 12.92 -0.43
C VAL A 124 -1.04 12.71 -1.87
N LYS A 125 -1.39 11.48 -2.23
CA LYS A 125 -1.68 11.06 -3.60
C LYS A 125 -2.87 10.11 -3.68
N HIS A 126 -3.57 10.02 -4.82
CA HIS A 126 -3.39 10.81 -6.02
C HIS A 126 -4.61 11.73 -6.21
N PHE A 127 -4.41 13.01 -6.14
CA PHE A 127 -5.50 13.99 -6.21
C PHE A 127 -6.18 13.98 -7.61
N PRO A 128 -7.53 14.01 -7.71
CA PRO A 128 -8.54 14.19 -6.65
C PRO A 128 -9.13 12.89 -6.08
N GLY A 129 -8.46 11.77 -6.20
CA GLY A 129 -8.87 10.41 -5.86
C GLY A 129 -8.87 9.52 -7.09
N SER A 130 -7.96 8.56 -7.18
CA SER A 130 -7.72 7.76 -8.40
C SER A 130 -8.29 6.34 -8.35
N GLY A 131 -9.04 5.97 -7.32
CA GLY A 131 -9.70 4.67 -7.22
C GLY A 131 -10.71 4.37 -8.34
N PRO A 132 -11.64 5.31 -8.68
CA PRO A 132 -12.73 5.06 -9.62
C PRO A 132 -12.30 5.18 -11.08
N GLN A 133 -11.44 4.31 -11.53
CA GLN A 133 -10.99 4.27 -12.93
C GLN A 133 -11.91 3.40 -13.79
N THR A 134 -12.23 3.87 -15.01
CA THR A 134 -13.10 3.15 -15.93
C THR A 134 -12.66 1.70 -16.12
N GLY A 135 -13.51 0.76 -15.70
CA GLY A 135 -13.26 -0.68 -15.78
C GLY A 135 -12.15 -1.20 -14.88
N GLY A 136 -11.72 -0.43 -13.88
CA GLY A 136 -10.61 -0.77 -12.99
C GLY A 136 -9.24 -0.74 -13.67
N VAL A 137 -9.13 -0.20 -14.89
CA VAL A 137 -7.87 -0.17 -15.66
C VAL A 137 -7.06 1.05 -15.26
N ASP A 138 -5.87 0.84 -14.71
CA ASP A 138 -4.99 1.91 -14.29
C ASP A 138 -4.64 2.84 -15.46
N GLY A 139 -4.79 4.16 -15.26
CA GLY A 139 -4.62 5.15 -16.31
C GLY A 139 -5.86 5.45 -17.15
N SER A 140 -6.99 4.80 -16.91
CA SER A 140 -8.26 5.14 -17.55
C SER A 140 -8.88 6.42 -16.98
N PRO A 141 -9.81 7.09 -17.72
CA PRO A 141 -10.53 8.25 -17.19
C PRO A 141 -11.23 7.95 -15.87
N LEU A 142 -11.17 8.88 -14.92
CA LEU A 142 -11.87 8.79 -13.65
C LEU A 142 -13.39 9.02 -13.85
N VAL A 143 -14.17 8.21 -13.16
CA VAL A 143 -15.65 8.26 -13.18
C VAL A 143 -16.12 8.87 -11.87
N PHE A 144 -16.97 9.91 -11.96
CA PHE A 144 -17.60 10.53 -10.80
C PHE A 144 -18.96 11.07 -11.15
N ASP A 145 -19.85 11.13 -10.16
CA ASP A 145 -20.97 12.07 -10.08
C ASP A 145 -20.77 13.08 -8.94
N ASP A 146 -21.75 13.94 -8.67
CA ASP A 146 -21.63 15.00 -7.64
C ASP A 146 -21.40 14.42 -6.24
N GLU A 147 -22.05 13.30 -5.89
CA GLU A 147 -21.96 12.66 -4.58
C GLU A 147 -20.62 11.93 -4.42
N THR A 148 -20.25 11.13 -5.41
CA THR A 148 -19.03 10.33 -5.34
C THR A 148 -17.78 11.18 -5.49
N PHE A 149 -17.80 12.25 -6.30
CA PHE A 149 -16.70 13.21 -6.32
C PHE A 149 -16.50 13.88 -4.96
N ALA A 150 -17.59 14.30 -4.30
CA ALA A 150 -17.49 14.87 -2.96
C ALA A 150 -16.97 13.83 -1.94
N LEU A 151 -17.37 12.57 -2.05
CA LEU A 151 -16.89 11.48 -1.20
C LEU A 151 -15.36 11.31 -1.33
N HIS A 152 -14.85 11.11 -2.55
CA HIS A 152 -13.41 10.92 -2.78
C HIS A 152 -12.59 12.16 -2.40
N LEU A 153 -13.09 13.36 -2.72
CA LEU A 153 -12.44 14.61 -2.36
C LEU A 153 -12.36 14.81 -0.83
N SER A 154 -13.32 14.28 -0.06
CA SER A 154 -13.38 14.45 1.40
C SER A 154 -12.17 13.87 2.13
N ILE A 155 -11.46 12.89 1.56
CA ILE A 155 -10.23 12.35 2.15
C ILE A 155 -9.10 13.39 2.05
N PHE A 156 -9.00 14.10 0.94
CA PHE A 156 -8.06 15.21 0.79
C PHE A 156 -8.44 16.39 1.67
N GLU A 157 -9.74 16.70 1.82
CA GLU A 157 -10.21 17.73 2.77
C GLU A 157 -9.79 17.38 4.21
N ALA A 158 -9.89 16.13 4.62
CA ALA A 158 -9.39 15.67 5.92
C ALA A 158 -7.85 15.79 6.01
N ALA A 159 -7.11 15.39 4.99
CA ALA A 159 -5.66 15.52 4.93
C ALA A 159 -5.20 16.97 5.11
N LEU A 160 -5.92 17.95 4.55
CA LEU A 160 -5.58 19.37 4.66
C LEU A 160 -5.65 19.89 6.09
N THR A 161 -6.39 19.25 6.99
CA THR A 161 -6.48 19.65 8.41
C THR A 161 -5.16 19.52 9.17
N VAL A 162 -4.23 18.72 8.66
CA VAL A 162 -2.89 18.49 9.25
C VAL A 162 -1.76 19.02 8.36
N HIS A 163 -2.08 19.94 7.45
CA HIS A 163 -1.13 20.70 6.64
C HIS A 163 -0.08 19.85 5.90
N PRO A 164 -0.48 18.93 4.98
CA PRO A 164 0.46 18.12 4.24
C PRO A 164 1.42 19.00 3.42
N ALA A 165 2.69 18.63 3.40
CA ALA A 165 3.74 19.41 2.74
C ALA A 165 3.58 19.44 1.22
N SER A 166 3.11 18.32 0.64
CA SER A 166 2.90 18.20 -0.80
C SER A 166 1.63 17.39 -1.10
N ILE A 167 1.02 17.68 -2.26
CA ILE A 167 -0.05 16.90 -2.87
C ILE A 167 0.34 16.56 -4.30
N MET A 168 0.08 15.32 -4.73
CA MET A 168 0.36 14.82 -6.06
C MET A 168 -0.95 14.56 -6.81
N PRO A 169 -1.26 15.37 -7.85
CA PRO A 169 -2.32 15.04 -8.80
C PRO A 169 -1.93 13.80 -9.62
N TYR A 170 -2.93 12.97 -9.98
CA TYR A 170 -2.68 11.71 -10.67
C TYR A 170 -2.14 11.90 -12.09
N GLY A 171 -1.13 11.09 -12.44
CA GLY A 171 -0.36 11.26 -13.66
C GLY A 171 -0.95 10.63 -14.91
N TYR A 172 -1.88 9.70 -14.76
CA TYR A 172 -2.26 8.82 -15.86
C TYR A 172 -3.74 8.91 -16.25
N SER A 173 -4.57 9.63 -15.48
CA SER A 173 -6.01 9.73 -15.74
C SER A 173 -6.48 11.17 -15.95
N THR A 174 -7.43 11.32 -16.87
CA THR A 174 -8.24 12.54 -17.01
C THR A 174 -9.38 12.54 -15.98
N VAL A 175 -9.96 13.72 -15.73
CA VAL A 175 -11.07 13.89 -14.77
C VAL A 175 -12.27 14.54 -15.49
N PRO A 176 -12.96 13.81 -16.40
CA PRO A 176 -14.00 14.40 -17.27
C PRO A 176 -15.14 15.09 -16.53
N TYR A 177 -15.46 14.61 -15.32
CA TYR A 177 -16.47 15.22 -14.44
C TYR A 177 -16.24 16.72 -14.19
N LEU A 178 -14.98 17.15 -14.07
CA LEU A 178 -14.66 18.55 -13.79
C LEU A 178 -14.80 19.47 -15.01
N GLY A 179 -14.84 18.91 -16.22
CA GLY A 179 -14.92 19.72 -17.46
C GLY A 179 -13.63 20.50 -17.75
N GLY A 180 -13.72 21.49 -18.65
CA GLY A 180 -12.57 22.32 -19.02
C GLY A 180 -11.41 21.48 -19.56
N ASP A 181 -10.17 21.82 -19.18
CA ASP A 181 -8.97 21.12 -19.60
C ASP A 181 -8.79 19.73 -18.94
N ALA A 182 -9.55 19.44 -17.87
CA ALA A 182 -9.55 18.13 -17.20
C ALA A 182 -10.19 17.00 -18.02
N VAL A 183 -10.87 17.31 -19.12
CA VAL A 183 -11.44 16.33 -20.07
C VAL A 183 -10.36 15.69 -20.92
N GLU A 184 -9.35 16.46 -21.33
CA GLU A 184 -8.31 16.04 -22.29
C GLU A 184 -6.94 15.87 -21.64
N ASN A 185 -6.66 16.63 -20.58
CA ASN A 185 -5.38 16.59 -19.88
C ASN A 185 -5.47 15.67 -18.65
N TYR A 186 -4.38 14.98 -18.36
CA TYR A 186 -4.22 14.25 -17.10
C TYR A 186 -4.32 15.21 -15.91
N ALA A 187 -4.71 14.70 -14.74
CA ALA A 187 -4.95 15.54 -13.57
C ALA A 187 -3.73 16.42 -13.21
N HIS A 188 -2.49 15.92 -13.38
CA HIS A 188 -1.27 16.68 -13.14
C HIS A 188 -0.87 17.66 -14.27
N GLU A 189 -1.64 17.72 -15.35
CA GLU A 189 -1.49 18.68 -16.45
C GLU A 189 -2.72 19.61 -16.58
N SER A 190 -3.70 19.47 -15.68
CA SER A 190 -4.95 20.23 -15.73
C SER A 190 -4.95 21.41 -14.75
N SER A 191 -5.19 22.62 -15.32
CA SER A 191 -5.39 23.84 -14.53
C SER A 191 -6.68 23.78 -13.70
N VAL A 192 -7.73 23.16 -14.23
CA VAL A 192 -8.99 22.96 -13.47
C VAL A 192 -8.73 22.12 -12.21
N VAL A 193 -7.99 21.02 -12.32
CA VAL A 193 -7.66 20.17 -11.18
C VAL A 193 -6.79 20.93 -10.16
N MET A 194 -5.70 21.53 -10.59
CA MET A 194 -4.70 22.12 -9.68
C MET A 194 -5.07 23.51 -9.19
N ASN A 195 -5.52 24.41 -10.09
CA ASN A 195 -5.79 25.80 -9.71
C ASN A 195 -7.23 26.00 -9.23
N ASP A 196 -8.24 25.46 -9.93
CA ASP A 196 -9.63 25.74 -9.57
C ASP A 196 -10.06 24.89 -8.37
N VAL A 197 -9.76 23.58 -8.37
CA VAL A 197 -10.17 22.70 -7.27
C VAL A 197 -9.18 22.72 -6.13
N LEU A 198 -7.90 22.36 -6.33
CA LEU A 198 -6.95 22.20 -5.22
C LEU A 198 -6.56 23.55 -4.58
N ARG A 199 -6.16 24.54 -5.39
CA ARG A 199 -5.81 25.88 -4.88
C ARG A 199 -7.04 26.71 -4.52
N GLY A 200 -8.02 26.77 -5.44
CA GLY A 200 -9.18 27.68 -5.32
C GLY A 200 -10.23 27.18 -4.35
N ARG A 201 -10.83 26.01 -4.62
CA ARG A 201 -11.91 25.46 -3.78
C ARG A 201 -11.40 24.99 -2.41
N LEU A 202 -10.28 24.26 -2.37
CA LEU A 202 -9.74 23.68 -1.13
C LEU A 202 -8.77 24.61 -0.40
N GLY A 203 -8.29 25.66 -1.03
CA GLY A 203 -7.39 26.65 -0.41
C GLY A 203 -5.98 26.12 -0.13
N TYR A 204 -5.53 25.07 -0.80
CA TYR A 204 -4.20 24.49 -0.57
C TYR A 204 -3.09 25.41 -1.06
N ASP A 205 -2.15 25.78 -0.19
CA ASP A 205 -1.01 26.66 -0.49
C ASP A 205 0.36 25.98 -0.44
N GLY A 206 0.41 24.67 -0.12
CA GLY A 206 1.61 23.83 -0.11
C GLY A 206 2.14 23.50 -1.52
N ILE A 207 3.04 22.54 -1.61
CA ILE A 207 3.69 22.13 -2.85
C ILE A 207 2.75 21.21 -3.65
N ILE A 208 2.57 21.50 -4.95
CA ILE A 208 1.98 20.56 -5.90
C ILE A 208 3.12 19.89 -6.66
N GLN A 209 3.30 18.60 -6.42
CA GLN A 209 4.28 17.77 -7.13
C GLN A 209 3.54 16.89 -8.12
N THR A 210 4.01 16.87 -9.38
CA THR A 210 3.41 15.96 -10.38
C THR A 210 3.81 14.51 -10.14
N ASP A 211 3.01 13.63 -10.68
CA ASP A 211 3.39 12.25 -10.97
C ASP A 211 4.41 12.20 -12.14
N TRP A 212 4.78 11.04 -12.65
CA TRP A 212 5.74 10.83 -13.74
C TRP A 212 5.05 10.78 -15.12
N GLY A 213 5.85 10.78 -16.21
CA GLY A 213 5.36 10.54 -17.57
C GLY A 213 4.64 11.72 -18.24
N LEU A 214 4.89 12.96 -17.82
CA LEU A 214 4.13 14.17 -18.15
C LEU A 214 4.83 15.09 -19.17
N ASN A 215 4.04 16.05 -19.70
CA ASN A 215 4.58 17.24 -20.35
C ASN A 215 4.89 18.32 -19.30
N HIS A 216 6.14 18.38 -18.86
CA HIS A 216 6.61 19.27 -17.79
C HIS A 216 6.22 20.75 -17.99
N ILE A 217 6.18 21.23 -19.24
CA ILE A 217 5.80 22.61 -19.53
C ILE A 217 4.32 22.83 -19.30
N VAL A 218 3.46 21.91 -19.78
CA VAL A 218 2.01 21.97 -19.57
C VAL A 218 1.69 21.89 -18.09
N ALA A 219 2.29 20.95 -17.37
CA ALA A 219 2.08 20.79 -15.92
C ALA A 219 2.49 22.04 -15.13
N MET A 220 3.63 22.65 -15.45
CA MET A 220 4.04 23.91 -14.82
C MET A 220 3.06 25.03 -15.13
N GLN A 221 2.64 25.19 -16.38
CA GLN A 221 1.65 26.21 -16.76
C GLN A 221 0.31 26.00 -16.05
N ALA A 222 -0.08 24.72 -15.85
CA ALA A 222 -1.31 24.35 -15.17
C ALA A 222 -1.26 24.49 -13.63
N GLY A 223 -0.09 24.73 -13.02
CA GLY A 223 -0.03 25.05 -11.58
C GLY A 223 0.93 24.21 -10.74
N ALA A 224 1.59 23.21 -11.30
CA ALA A 224 2.54 22.36 -10.57
C ALA A 224 3.81 23.14 -10.15
N ASP A 225 4.34 22.80 -8.97
CA ASP A 225 5.56 23.41 -8.41
C ASP A 225 6.80 22.55 -8.61
N VAL A 226 6.64 21.21 -8.52
CA VAL A 226 7.71 20.21 -8.68
C VAL A 226 7.31 19.20 -9.73
N MET A 227 8.24 18.89 -10.65
CA MET A 227 8.02 17.97 -11.76
C MET A 227 8.65 16.62 -11.44
N GLY A 228 7.85 15.56 -11.42
CA GLY A 228 8.32 14.20 -11.32
C GLY A 228 9.04 13.72 -12.59
N GLY A 229 10.07 12.91 -12.45
CA GLY A 229 10.74 12.23 -13.56
C GLY A 229 11.54 13.11 -14.53
N MET A 230 11.91 14.35 -14.15
CA MET A 230 12.71 15.23 -15.00
C MET A 230 14.16 14.77 -15.15
N GLY A 231 14.62 14.66 -16.38
CA GLY A 231 16.03 14.53 -16.73
C GLY A 231 16.68 15.84 -17.14
N GLN A 232 18.00 15.83 -17.34
CA GLN A 232 18.78 17.02 -17.75
C GLN A 232 18.24 17.70 -19.03
N ARG A 233 17.74 16.90 -19.99
CA ARG A 233 17.18 17.43 -21.24
C ARG A 233 15.90 18.22 -21.00
N ASP A 234 15.07 17.77 -20.06
CA ASP A 234 13.81 18.44 -19.71
C ASP A 234 14.09 19.76 -19.02
N VAL A 235 15.05 19.80 -18.08
CA VAL A 235 15.48 21.05 -17.45
C VAL A 235 15.93 22.08 -18.50
N THR A 236 16.81 21.69 -19.44
CA THR A 236 17.28 22.60 -20.50
C THR A 236 16.11 23.13 -21.31
N ARG A 237 15.19 22.25 -21.72
CA ARG A 237 14.00 22.64 -22.52
C ARG A 237 13.09 23.60 -21.73
N MET A 238 12.91 23.36 -20.43
CA MET A 238 12.07 24.21 -19.60
C MET A 238 12.66 25.61 -19.42
N VAL A 239 13.97 25.73 -19.21
CA VAL A 239 14.64 27.05 -19.08
C VAL A 239 14.37 27.95 -20.30
N ASP A 240 14.30 27.35 -21.50
CA ASP A 240 14.07 28.10 -22.73
C ASP A 240 12.60 28.45 -23.00
N GLN A 241 11.65 27.74 -22.43
CA GLN A 241 10.23 27.78 -22.80
C GLN A 241 9.27 28.23 -21.69
N VAL A 242 9.70 28.23 -20.43
CA VAL A 242 8.85 28.61 -19.29
C VAL A 242 8.96 30.12 -19.03
N ASP A 243 7.82 30.78 -18.83
CA ASP A 243 7.78 32.16 -18.39
C ASP A 243 8.40 32.28 -16.98
N PRO A 244 9.48 33.06 -16.81
CA PRO A 244 10.13 33.24 -15.50
C PRO A 244 9.20 33.77 -14.41
N SER A 245 8.12 34.48 -14.77
CA SER A 245 7.15 34.98 -13.78
C SER A 245 6.45 33.86 -13.02
N LEU A 246 6.32 32.69 -13.63
CA LEU A 246 5.76 31.50 -12.99
C LEU A 246 6.66 30.89 -11.91
N LEU A 247 7.95 31.20 -11.88
CA LEU A 247 8.92 30.54 -11.01
C LEU A 247 8.93 31.12 -9.58
N THR A 248 8.59 32.39 -9.40
CA THR A 248 8.74 33.08 -8.10
C THR A 248 8.00 32.39 -6.98
N ASP A 249 6.72 32.11 -7.12
CA ASP A 249 5.92 31.49 -6.07
C ASP A 249 6.28 30.02 -5.84
N ARG A 250 6.65 29.31 -6.91
CA ARG A 250 7.11 27.92 -6.86
C ARG A 250 8.41 27.78 -6.09
N CYS A 251 9.40 28.60 -6.45
CA CYS A 251 10.67 28.67 -5.71
C CYS A 251 10.45 29.06 -4.27
N ARG A 252 9.55 30.00 -3.97
CA ARG A 252 9.22 30.40 -2.60
C ARG A 252 8.68 29.22 -1.78
N ARG A 253 7.72 28.43 -2.33
CA ARG A 253 7.18 27.25 -1.62
C ARG A 253 8.26 26.23 -1.34
N LEU A 254 9.09 25.90 -2.34
CA LEU A 254 10.19 24.94 -2.21
C LEU A 254 11.25 25.39 -1.21
N LEU A 255 11.69 26.66 -1.30
CA LEU A 255 12.68 27.19 -0.37
C LEU A 255 12.13 27.24 1.06
N LEU A 256 10.86 27.65 1.23
CA LEU A 256 10.22 27.65 2.54
C LEU A 256 10.18 26.25 3.17
N ALA A 257 9.86 25.23 2.38
CA ALA A 257 9.91 23.84 2.85
C ALA A 257 11.33 23.43 3.27
N LYS A 258 12.36 23.76 2.47
CA LYS A 258 13.75 23.48 2.79
C LYS A 258 14.20 24.19 4.09
N PHE A 259 13.81 25.45 4.31
CA PHE A 259 14.11 26.16 5.56
C PHE A 259 13.40 25.52 6.76
N ARG A 260 12.11 25.17 6.62
CA ARG A 260 11.35 24.50 7.69
C ARG A 260 11.95 23.15 8.08
N LEU A 261 12.43 22.39 7.09
CA LEU A 261 13.11 21.11 7.32
C LEU A 261 14.50 21.27 7.97
N GLY A 262 15.08 22.48 8.04
CA GLY A 262 16.42 22.69 8.58
C GLY A 262 17.54 22.14 7.70
N VAL A 263 17.27 21.83 6.41
CA VAL A 263 18.29 21.23 5.54
C VAL A 263 19.37 22.22 5.08
N PHE A 264 19.14 23.53 5.25
CA PHE A 264 20.20 24.53 5.07
C PHE A 264 21.22 24.54 6.21
N GLU A 265 20.75 24.23 7.43
CA GLU A 265 21.60 24.16 8.63
C GLU A 265 22.35 22.83 8.74
N ASN A 266 21.66 21.73 8.40
CA ASN A 266 22.26 20.40 8.41
C ASN A 266 21.63 19.48 7.35
N PRO A 267 22.22 19.37 6.14
CA PRO A 267 21.77 18.46 5.08
C PRO A 267 22.37 17.05 5.16
N TYR A 268 23.31 16.82 6.10
CA TYR A 268 24.12 15.59 6.14
C TYR A 268 23.49 14.51 7.04
N THR A 269 23.83 13.28 6.73
CA THR A 269 23.50 12.08 7.52
C THR A 269 24.67 11.60 8.34
N ASP A 270 24.39 10.95 9.46
CA ASP A 270 25.38 10.36 10.36
C ASP A 270 25.31 8.83 10.32
N ALA A 271 26.45 8.16 10.12
CA ALA A 271 26.51 6.71 10.00
C ALA A 271 26.16 5.98 11.31
N ASP A 272 26.45 6.58 12.45
CA ASP A 272 26.14 6.00 13.76
C ASP A 272 24.62 6.10 14.03
N GLU A 273 23.97 7.20 13.63
CA GLU A 273 22.53 7.36 13.69
C GLU A 273 21.83 6.33 12.78
N ILE A 274 22.30 6.16 11.54
CA ILE A 274 21.76 5.14 10.61
C ILE A 274 21.82 3.76 11.26
N ALA A 275 22.95 3.37 11.80
CA ALA A 275 23.14 2.04 12.41
C ALA A 275 22.27 1.80 13.66
N GLN A 276 21.83 2.85 14.34
CA GLN A 276 20.97 2.75 15.52
C GLN A 276 19.48 2.72 15.18
N VAL A 277 19.07 3.41 14.11
CA VAL A 277 17.65 3.65 13.79
C VAL A 277 17.14 2.66 12.76
N VAL A 278 17.89 2.46 11.66
CA VAL A 278 17.42 1.70 10.50
C VAL A 278 17.34 0.21 10.82
N GLY A 279 16.16 -0.39 10.60
CA GLY A 279 15.91 -1.81 10.83
C GLY A 279 16.04 -2.23 12.29
N SER A 280 15.78 -1.33 13.24
CA SER A 280 15.91 -1.63 14.67
C SER A 280 14.92 -2.71 15.13
N GLU A 281 15.23 -3.39 16.22
CA GLU A 281 14.34 -4.40 16.81
C GLU A 281 12.98 -3.80 17.22
N GLU A 282 12.96 -2.55 17.69
CA GLU A 282 11.73 -1.84 18.03
C GLU A 282 10.84 -1.65 16.80
N HIS A 283 11.41 -1.26 15.66
CA HIS A 283 10.70 -1.12 14.40
C HIS A 283 10.17 -2.47 13.89
N TYR A 284 10.98 -3.53 14.02
CA TYR A 284 10.56 -4.89 13.69
C TYR A 284 9.34 -5.32 14.52
N GLN A 285 9.37 -5.11 15.84
CA GLN A 285 8.27 -5.50 16.73
C GLN A 285 6.97 -4.72 16.43
N LYS A 286 7.09 -3.44 16.07
CA LYS A 286 5.92 -2.64 15.70
C LYS A 286 5.33 -3.07 14.35
N ALA A 287 6.16 -3.43 13.37
CA ALA A 287 5.71 -4.02 12.11
C ALA A 287 5.02 -5.38 12.33
N MET A 288 5.52 -6.20 13.29
CA MET A 288 4.92 -7.46 13.71
C MET A 288 3.53 -7.24 14.30
N GLU A 289 3.39 -6.32 15.27
CA GLU A 289 2.12 -5.96 15.89
C GLU A 289 1.06 -5.58 14.84
N ALA A 290 1.44 -4.78 13.86
CA ALA A 290 0.53 -4.36 12.80
C ALA A 290 0.11 -5.53 11.90
N ALA A 291 1.04 -6.39 11.53
CA ALA A 291 0.76 -7.56 10.70
C ALA A 291 -0.13 -8.58 11.44
N GLU A 292 0.12 -8.83 12.72
CA GLU A 292 -0.72 -9.71 13.55
C GLU A 292 -2.14 -9.17 13.72
N LYS A 293 -2.28 -7.88 14.05
CA LYS A 293 -3.57 -7.22 14.26
C LYS A 293 -4.45 -7.20 13.03
N ALA A 294 -3.84 -7.16 11.85
CA ALA A 294 -4.55 -7.14 10.57
C ALA A 294 -5.13 -8.48 10.14
N VAL A 295 -4.63 -9.60 10.67
CA VAL A 295 -5.09 -10.93 10.27
C VAL A 295 -6.60 -11.03 10.45
N THR A 296 -7.31 -11.32 9.35
CA THR A 296 -8.77 -11.34 9.32
C THR A 296 -9.28 -12.76 9.07
N LEU A 297 -10.02 -13.31 10.02
CA LEU A 297 -10.61 -14.64 9.93
C LEU A 297 -12.06 -14.53 9.43
N VAL A 298 -12.37 -15.07 8.25
CA VAL A 298 -13.71 -14.97 7.66
C VAL A 298 -14.49 -16.28 7.70
N LYS A 299 -13.81 -17.43 7.87
CA LYS A 299 -14.41 -18.74 8.12
C LYS A 299 -13.61 -19.46 9.21
N TYR A 300 -14.30 -20.18 10.11
CA TYR A 300 -13.65 -20.88 11.22
C TYR A 300 -14.52 -22.06 11.68
N GLU A 301 -14.20 -23.27 11.24
CA GLU A 301 -14.96 -24.49 11.54
C GLU A 301 -14.04 -25.56 12.13
N ASN A 302 -14.38 -26.09 13.28
CA ASN A 302 -13.76 -27.29 13.89
C ASN A 302 -12.21 -27.29 13.98
N GLN A 303 -11.59 -26.14 14.12
CA GLN A 303 -10.14 -26.03 14.18
C GLN A 303 -9.58 -26.59 15.49
N GLN A 304 -8.40 -27.18 15.40
CA GLN A 304 -7.64 -27.70 16.54
C GLN A 304 -6.25 -27.03 16.57
N PRO A 305 -5.59 -26.94 17.72
CA PRO A 305 -4.24 -26.42 17.79
C PRO A 305 -3.30 -27.16 16.84
N LEU A 306 -2.50 -26.43 16.07
CA LEU A 306 -1.53 -27.02 15.12
C LEU A 306 -0.31 -27.64 15.81
N GLU A 307 -0.13 -27.42 17.10
CA GLU A 307 0.99 -27.95 17.88
C GLU A 307 1.02 -29.49 17.83
N GLY A 308 2.14 -30.04 17.39
CA GLY A 308 2.35 -31.49 17.28
C GLY A 308 1.60 -32.19 16.11
N GLN A 309 0.88 -31.44 15.28
CA GLN A 309 0.26 -31.99 14.08
C GLN A 309 1.27 -32.17 12.93
N GLN A 310 0.91 -33.04 11.96
CA GLN A 310 1.55 -33.04 10.64
C GLN A 310 0.94 -31.94 9.78
N ILE A 311 1.78 -31.08 9.22
CA ILE A 311 1.34 -29.91 8.46
C ILE A 311 1.76 -30.08 7.00
N LEU A 312 0.81 -29.96 6.09
CA LEU A 312 1.05 -29.81 4.67
C LEU A 312 1.04 -28.33 4.34
N VAL A 313 2.10 -27.79 3.75
CA VAL A 313 2.12 -26.44 3.22
C VAL A 313 2.01 -26.50 1.70
N VAL A 314 0.94 -25.94 1.18
CA VAL A 314 0.52 -26.04 -0.24
C VAL A 314 0.46 -24.65 -0.87
N GLY A 315 0.79 -24.55 -2.16
CA GLY A 315 0.80 -23.32 -2.94
C GLY A 315 2.17 -22.66 -3.03
N ALA A 316 2.51 -22.16 -4.23
CA ALA A 316 3.80 -21.52 -4.49
C ALA A 316 4.03 -20.26 -3.68
N LEU A 317 2.94 -19.52 -3.37
CA LEU A 317 3.00 -18.28 -2.59
C LEU A 317 3.52 -18.49 -1.16
N ALA A 318 3.43 -19.73 -0.62
CA ALA A 318 3.98 -20.07 0.69
C ALA A 318 5.49 -19.83 0.79
N LYS A 319 6.24 -19.95 -0.32
CA LYS A 319 7.69 -19.70 -0.41
C LYS A 319 8.04 -18.38 -1.09
N ASN A 320 7.07 -17.59 -1.50
CA ASN A 320 7.28 -16.34 -2.21
C ASN A 320 7.35 -15.15 -1.24
N VAL A 321 8.56 -14.74 -0.88
CA VAL A 321 8.80 -13.57 0.00
C VAL A 321 8.29 -12.28 -0.63
N ASP A 322 8.44 -12.12 -1.96
CA ASP A 322 7.97 -10.93 -2.67
C ASP A 322 6.45 -10.73 -2.58
N ALA A 323 5.70 -11.81 -2.44
CA ALA A 323 4.25 -11.75 -2.31
C ALA A 323 3.75 -11.16 -0.97
N LEU A 324 4.63 -10.95 0.01
CA LEU A 324 4.26 -10.39 1.31
C LEU A 324 4.08 -8.87 1.32
N SER A 325 4.44 -8.17 0.24
CA SER A 325 4.25 -6.73 0.09
C SER A 325 3.99 -6.35 -1.37
N SER A 326 3.58 -5.11 -1.62
CA SER A 326 3.42 -4.57 -2.98
C SER A 326 4.74 -4.50 -3.75
N GLY A 327 4.67 -4.13 -5.03
CA GLY A 327 5.83 -3.99 -5.91
C GLY A 327 6.71 -2.76 -5.64
N TRP A 328 6.34 -1.88 -4.73
CA TRP A 328 7.08 -0.64 -4.43
C TRP A 328 8.31 -0.89 -3.54
N LYS A 329 9.25 -1.67 -4.04
CA LYS A 329 10.50 -2.02 -3.36
C LYS A 329 11.64 -2.28 -4.34
N ILE A 330 12.87 -2.26 -3.83
CA ILE A 330 14.10 -2.36 -4.64
C ILE A 330 14.14 -3.61 -5.54
N SER A 331 13.59 -4.73 -5.10
CA SER A 331 13.58 -5.98 -5.87
C SER A 331 12.76 -5.88 -7.15
N SER A 332 11.70 -5.09 -7.17
CA SER A 332 10.80 -4.94 -8.32
C SER A 332 11.47 -4.25 -9.51
N GLU A 333 12.35 -3.28 -9.25
CA GLU A 333 13.05 -2.51 -10.29
C GLU A 333 14.41 -3.09 -10.67
N THR A 334 15.10 -3.69 -9.72
CA THR A 334 16.49 -4.17 -9.92
C THR A 334 16.58 -5.64 -10.26
N GLY A 335 15.51 -6.42 -10.01
CA GLY A 335 15.53 -7.87 -10.11
C GLY A 335 16.37 -8.56 -9.01
N LEU A 336 16.84 -7.80 -8.01
CA LEU A 336 17.44 -8.38 -6.81
C LEU A 336 16.36 -9.11 -6.02
N LYS A 337 16.73 -10.22 -5.38
CA LYS A 337 15.78 -10.92 -4.52
C LYS A 337 15.50 -10.09 -3.26
N THR A 338 14.23 -10.03 -2.88
CA THR A 338 13.84 -9.51 -1.57
C THR A 338 14.40 -10.43 -0.48
N GLU A 339 15.18 -9.87 0.41
CA GLU A 339 15.62 -10.59 1.61
C GLU A 339 14.48 -10.65 2.62
N GLY A 340 14.28 -11.82 3.22
CA GLY A 340 13.21 -12.03 4.20
C GLY A 340 12.88 -13.51 4.37
N LYS A 341 11.96 -13.79 5.28
CA LYS A 341 11.43 -15.14 5.51
C LYS A 341 10.13 -15.33 4.73
N SER A 342 9.93 -16.52 4.19
CA SER A 342 8.66 -16.92 3.61
C SER A 342 7.69 -17.44 4.70
N ILE A 343 6.40 -17.51 4.39
CA ILE A 343 5.39 -18.14 5.27
C ILE A 343 5.80 -19.59 5.58
N TYR A 344 6.29 -20.32 4.57
CA TYR A 344 6.81 -21.68 4.77
C TYR A 344 7.94 -21.74 5.80
N ASP A 345 8.93 -20.83 5.71
CA ASP A 345 10.05 -20.79 6.64
C ASP A 345 9.59 -20.51 8.07
N ALA A 346 8.64 -19.59 8.24
CA ALA A 346 8.07 -19.25 9.54
C ALA A 346 7.27 -20.42 10.15
N ILE A 347 6.47 -21.12 9.35
CA ILE A 347 5.76 -22.34 9.79
C ILE A 347 6.76 -23.42 10.19
N CYS A 348 7.81 -23.67 9.39
CA CYS A 348 8.86 -24.65 9.71
C CYS A 348 9.59 -24.30 11.02
N LYS A 349 9.88 -23.02 11.23
CA LYS A 349 10.52 -22.53 12.48
C LYS A 349 9.63 -22.80 13.69
N ARG A 350 8.32 -22.60 13.56
CA ARG A 350 7.36 -22.74 14.68
C ARG A 350 6.96 -24.19 14.95
N ALA A 351 6.69 -24.99 13.91
CA ALA A 351 6.22 -26.38 14.03
C ALA A 351 7.35 -27.41 14.21
N GLY A 352 8.59 -27.04 13.82
CA GLY A 352 9.68 -27.99 13.59
C GLY A 352 9.61 -28.56 12.17
N ALA A 353 10.70 -28.46 11.41
CA ALA A 353 10.75 -28.82 10.00
C ALA A 353 10.35 -30.29 9.69
N ASP A 354 10.59 -31.21 10.62
CA ASP A 354 10.21 -32.63 10.48
C ASP A 354 8.68 -32.86 10.49
N ASN A 355 7.92 -31.91 10.98
CA ASN A 355 6.45 -31.95 11.02
C ASN A 355 5.82 -31.28 9.80
N VAL A 356 6.60 -30.67 8.89
CA VAL A 356 6.09 -29.87 7.79
C VAL A 356 6.50 -30.50 6.45
N THR A 357 5.49 -30.77 5.61
CA THR A 357 5.70 -31.24 4.23
C THR A 357 5.28 -30.15 3.25
N TYR A 358 6.17 -29.75 2.35
CA TYR A 358 5.87 -28.78 1.28
C TYR A 358 5.42 -29.51 0.01
N ILE A 359 4.25 -29.18 -0.51
CA ILE A 359 3.67 -29.74 -1.74
C ILE A 359 3.83 -28.77 -2.92
N GLY A 360 3.84 -27.44 -2.66
CA GLY A 360 3.87 -26.43 -3.72
C GLY A 360 2.59 -26.42 -4.55
N GLU A 361 2.71 -26.37 -5.88
CA GLU A 361 1.58 -26.30 -6.83
C GLU A 361 1.30 -27.66 -7.52
N ASP A 362 2.08 -28.68 -7.22
CA ASP A 362 1.91 -30.00 -7.86
C ASP A 362 0.78 -30.77 -7.18
N GLU A 363 -0.42 -30.66 -7.73
CA GLU A 363 -1.60 -31.39 -7.23
C GLU A 363 -1.44 -32.91 -7.24
N THR A 364 -0.49 -33.48 -8.02
CA THR A 364 -0.26 -34.92 -8.05
C THR A 364 0.40 -35.45 -6.77
N LEU A 365 1.00 -34.57 -5.99
CA LEU A 365 1.59 -34.89 -4.68
C LEU A 365 0.54 -34.92 -3.55
N ILE A 366 -0.68 -34.45 -3.79
CA ILE A 366 -1.79 -34.54 -2.83
C ILE A 366 -2.34 -35.95 -2.84
N ALA A 367 -2.27 -36.63 -1.68
CA ALA A 367 -2.77 -38.00 -1.51
C ALA A 367 -4.32 -38.01 -1.41
N ASP A 368 -4.91 -39.18 -1.70
CA ASP A 368 -6.36 -39.37 -1.62
C ASP A 368 -6.90 -39.31 -0.16
N SER A 369 -6.02 -39.50 0.83
CA SER A 369 -6.36 -39.38 2.24
C SER A 369 -5.10 -39.14 3.10
N TYR A 370 -5.29 -38.58 4.29
CA TYR A 370 -4.23 -38.30 5.25
C TYR A 370 -4.55 -38.87 6.63
N PRO A 371 -3.53 -39.12 7.48
CA PRO A 371 -3.74 -39.50 8.87
C PRO A 371 -4.57 -38.45 9.63
N ALA A 372 -5.36 -38.89 10.61
CA ALA A 372 -6.07 -37.99 11.52
C ALA A 372 -5.08 -37.06 12.24
N GLY A 373 -5.43 -35.78 12.39
CA GLY A 373 -4.55 -34.76 12.95
C GLY A 373 -3.53 -34.22 11.93
N THR A 374 -3.76 -34.40 10.62
CA THR A 374 -3.03 -33.66 9.56
C THR A 374 -3.83 -32.42 9.20
N THR A 375 -3.14 -31.30 9.06
CA THR A 375 -3.74 -30.02 8.57
C THR A 375 -2.99 -29.54 7.32
N ALA A 376 -3.75 -29.16 6.31
CA ALA A 376 -3.23 -28.51 5.09
C ALA A 376 -3.37 -26.98 5.22
N ILE A 377 -2.25 -26.27 5.24
CA ILE A 377 -2.19 -24.82 5.14
C ILE A 377 -1.96 -24.48 3.67
N VAL A 378 -2.97 -23.88 3.04
CA VAL A 378 -2.97 -23.59 1.60
C VAL A 378 -2.81 -22.10 1.38
N VAL A 379 -1.64 -21.66 0.90
CA VAL A 379 -1.37 -20.24 0.65
C VAL A 379 -1.74 -19.92 -0.79
N VAL A 380 -2.78 -19.13 -0.95
CA VAL A 380 -3.37 -18.73 -2.25
C VAL A 380 -3.47 -17.21 -2.37
N GLY A 381 -3.72 -16.74 -3.57
CA GLY A 381 -3.86 -15.32 -3.85
C GLY A 381 -3.11 -14.90 -5.11
N GLU A 382 -2.91 -13.62 -5.25
CA GLU A 382 -2.24 -13.00 -6.38
C GLU A 382 -0.78 -12.68 -6.04
N ALA A 383 0.12 -12.78 -7.03
CA ALA A 383 1.49 -12.31 -6.87
C ALA A 383 1.52 -10.78 -6.70
N SER A 384 2.62 -10.28 -6.14
CA SER A 384 2.78 -8.83 -5.96
C SER A 384 2.97 -8.11 -7.31
N GLY A 385 2.44 -6.90 -7.40
CA GLY A 385 2.58 -5.99 -8.55
C GLY A 385 2.62 -4.54 -8.11
N THR A 386 2.91 -3.63 -9.04
CA THR A 386 2.83 -2.17 -8.83
C THR A 386 1.52 -1.62 -9.37
N HIS A 387 1.39 -1.48 -10.68
CA HIS A 387 0.21 -0.93 -11.37
C HIS A 387 -0.72 -2.02 -11.92
N GLU A 388 -0.14 -3.02 -12.57
CA GLU A 388 -0.88 -4.09 -13.22
C GLU A 388 -1.06 -5.28 -12.27
N PRO A 389 -2.30 -5.72 -12.06
CA PRO A 389 -2.54 -6.92 -11.25
C PRO A 389 -2.11 -8.18 -12.03
N ALA A 390 -1.53 -9.16 -11.32
CA ALA A 390 -0.98 -10.37 -11.94
C ALA A 390 -2.04 -11.20 -12.69
N TRP A 391 -3.31 -11.17 -12.25
CA TRP A 391 -4.42 -11.86 -12.93
C TRP A 391 -5.12 -10.98 -13.98
N GLY A 392 -4.63 -9.73 -14.22
CA GLY A 392 -5.27 -8.74 -15.06
C GLY A 392 -6.52 -8.12 -14.40
N THR A 393 -7.06 -7.07 -15.00
CA THR A 393 -8.23 -6.33 -14.48
C THR A 393 -9.56 -6.99 -14.84
N ALA A 394 -9.58 -7.93 -15.81
CA ALA A 394 -10.81 -8.55 -16.30
C ALA A 394 -11.43 -9.58 -15.35
N THR A 395 -10.67 -10.09 -14.37
CA THR A 395 -11.14 -11.12 -13.45
C THR A 395 -10.58 -10.96 -12.04
N LEU A 396 -11.42 -11.35 -11.08
CA LEU A 396 -11.06 -11.53 -9.67
C LEU A 396 -11.25 -12.98 -9.22
N GLU A 397 -11.43 -13.90 -10.17
CA GLU A 397 -11.54 -15.34 -9.89
C GLU A 397 -10.15 -15.93 -9.69
N PHE A 398 -10.04 -16.82 -8.72
CA PHE A 398 -8.80 -17.58 -8.51
C PHE A 398 -8.47 -18.43 -9.74
N PRO A 399 -7.18 -18.51 -10.15
CA PRO A 399 -6.74 -19.39 -11.21
C PRO A 399 -7.15 -20.85 -10.96
N ALA A 400 -7.41 -21.59 -12.05
CA ALA A 400 -7.86 -22.97 -11.97
C ALA A 400 -6.91 -23.86 -11.16
N GLU A 401 -5.60 -23.60 -11.25
CA GLU A 401 -4.57 -24.31 -10.52
C GLU A 401 -4.77 -24.19 -9.00
N GLN A 402 -5.00 -22.97 -8.49
CA GLN A 402 -5.24 -22.75 -7.07
C GLN A 402 -6.57 -23.37 -6.61
N GLN A 403 -7.63 -23.26 -7.43
CA GLN A 403 -8.91 -23.90 -7.15
C GLN A 403 -8.81 -25.42 -7.11
N ASN A 404 -8.02 -26.04 -8.00
CA ASN A 404 -7.84 -27.48 -8.05
C ASN A 404 -7.09 -28.01 -6.81
N LEU A 405 -6.06 -27.30 -6.34
CA LEU A 405 -5.37 -27.64 -5.09
C LEU A 405 -6.35 -27.69 -3.91
N LEU A 406 -7.17 -26.67 -3.75
CA LEU A 406 -8.17 -26.60 -2.68
C LEU A 406 -9.20 -27.73 -2.78
N LYS A 407 -9.81 -27.94 -3.96
CA LYS A 407 -10.80 -29.01 -4.19
C LYS A 407 -10.24 -30.39 -3.92
N LYS A 408 -8.98 -30.65 -4.29
CA LYS A 408 -8.34 -31.95 -4.09
C LYS A 408 -8.02 -32.20 -2.60
N LEU A 409 -7.61 -31.18 -1.88
CA LEU A 409 -7.39 -31.27 -0.43
C LEU A 409 -8.71 -31.52 0.30
N ASP A 410 -9.75 -30.77 0.01
CA ASP A 410 -11.09 -30.96 0.57
C ASP A 410 -11.60 -32.39 0.33
N ALA A 411 -11.49 -32.89 -0.93
CA ALA A 411 -11.86 -34.27 -1.29
C ALA A 411 -11.05 -35.34 -0.56
N SER A 412 -9.84 -35.04 -0.10
CA SER A 412 -9.01 -35.97 0.69
C SER A 412 -9.46 -36.09 2.16
N GLY A 413 -10.36 -35.20 2.60
CA GLY A 413 -10.85 -35.13 3.98
C GLY A 413 -9.82 -34.63 4.98
N VAL A 414 -8.74 -33.98 4.54
CA VAL A 414 -7.80 -33.28 5.42
C VAL A 414 -8.41 -31.96 5.90
N ASN A 415 -8.09 -31.52 7.13
CA ASN A 415 -8.47 -30.19 7.58
C ASN A 415 -7.77 -29.13 6.72
N VAL A 416 -8.51 -28.23 6.07
CA VAL A 416 -7.99 -27.22 5.14
C VAL A 416 -8.07 -25.84 5.76
N VAL A 417 -6.92 -25.20 5.94
CA VAL A 417 -6.79 -23.79 6.36
C VAL A 417 -6.25 -22.99 5.18
N ALA A 418 -7.10 -22.18 4.55
CA ALA A 418 -6.68 -21.27 3.49
C ALA A 418 -6.08 -20.00 4.09
N VAL A 419 -4.87 -19.64 3.69
CA VAL A 419 -4.20 -18.37 3.97
C VAL A 419 -4.18 -17.56 2.68
N VAL A 420 -4.90 -16.43 2.66
CA VAL A 420 -5.10 -15.65 1.45
C VAL A 420 -4.26 -14.39 1.48
N LEU A 421 -3.27 -14.31 0.57
CA LEU A 421 -2.55 -13.09 0.27
C LEU A 421 -3.42 -12.24 -0.66
N MET A 422 -4.02 -11.16 -0.11
CA MET A 422 -5.06 -10.40 -0.78
C MET A 422 -4.64 -8.95 -1.05
N ASN A 423 -4.58 -8.54 -2.31
CA ASN A 423 -4.34 -7.16 -2.74
C ASN A 423 -5.57 -6.50 -3.40
N ARG A 424 -6.58 -7.30 -3.72
CA ARG A 424 -7.88 -6.90 -4.28
C ARG A 424 -8.97 -7.81 -3.70
N ALA A 425 -10.22 -7.35 -3.68
CA ALA A 425 -11.35 -8.15 -3.20
C ALA A 425 -11.70 -9.27 -4.21
N TYR A 426 -11.12 -10.45 -4.05
CA TYR A 426 -11.34 -11.61 -4.94
C TYR A 426 -12.73 -12.21 -4.77
N VAL A 427 -13.19 -12.95 -5.79
CA VAL A 427 -14.35 -13.86 -5.70
C VAL A 427 -13.97 -15.07 -4.85
N MET A 428 -14.27 -15.01 -3.55
CA MET A 428 -13.80 -15.96 -2.54
C MET A 428 -14.63 -17.26 -2.45
N THR A 429 -15.77 -17.36 -3.13
CA THR A 429 -16.67 -18.52 -3.05
C THR A 429 -15.98 -19.88 -3.25
N PRO A 430 -15.04 -20.07 -4.20
CA PRO A 430 -14.36 -21.36 -4.33
C PRO A 430 -13.41 -21.69 -3.16
N VAL A 431 -12.80 -20.66 -2.56
CA VAL A 431 -11.90 -20.82 -1.40
C VAL A 431 -12.71 -21.14 -0.17
N ASP A 432 -13.80 -20.39 0.06
CA ASP A 432 -14.71 -20.61 1.18
C ASP A 432 -15.32 -22.02 1.16
N ALA A 433 -15.78 -22.49 0.00
CA ALA A 433 -16.43 -23.79 -0.14
C ALA A 433 -15.49 -24.98 0.11
N ALA A 434 -14.19 -24.82 -0.14
CA ALA A 434 -13.19 -25.91 -0.06
C ALA A 434 -12.25 -25.80 1.17
N SER A 435 -12.58 -24.96 2.15
CA SER A 435 -11.73 -24.75 3.33
C SER A 435 -12.54 -24.84 4.62
N ASP A 436 -11.96 -25.39 5.69
CA ASP A 436 -12.55 -25.41 7.04
C ASP A 436 -12.27 -24.10 7.79
N ALA A 437 -11.18 -23.40 7.44
CA ALA A 437 -10.93 -22.04 7.90
C ALA A 437 -10.33 -21.18 6.77
N VAL A 438 -10.67 -19.89 6.75
CA VAL A 438 -10.16 -18.92 5.79
C VAL A 438 -9.62 -17.71 6.53
N MET A 439 -8.31 -17.52 6.41
CA MET A 439 -7.53 -16.45 7.03
C MET A 439 -7.00 -15.52 5.92
N ILE A 440 -7.42 -14.27 5.93
CA ILE A 440 -6.92 -13.24 5.00
C ILE A 440 -5.79 -12.49 5.70
N VAL A 441 -4.64 -12.41 5.04
CA VAL A 441 -3.44 -11.76 5.60
C VAL A 441 -2.97 -10.57 4.76
N TYR A 442 -3.70 -10.25 3.68
CA TYR A 442 -3.43 -9.13 2.77
C TYR A 442 -1.97 -9.11 2.29
N ARG A 443 -1.25 -8.00 2.52
CA ARG A 443 0.18 -7.81 2.28
C ARG A 443 0.86 -7.45 3.61
N PRO A 444 1.23 -8.43 4.43
CA PRO A 444 1.59 -8.21 5.83
C PRO A 444 2.99 -7.60 6.02
N GLY A 445 3.69 -7.27 4.93
CA GLY A 445 5.06 -6.75 4.95
C GLY A 445 6.13 -7.84 4.96
N VAL A 446 7.27 -7.56 4.32
CA VAL A 446 8.39 -8.52 4.24
C VAL A 446 9.11 -8.68 5.56
N THR A 447 9.22 -7.59 6.34
CA THR A 447 10.04 -7.59 7.56
C THR A 447 9.53 -8.59 8.61
N ALA A 448 8.25 -8.56 8.92
CA ALA A 448 7.66 -9.36 10.01
C ALA A 448 6.46 -10.23 9.58
N GLY A 449 5.90 -10.00 8.41
CA GLY A 449 4.62 -10.56 7.99
C GLY A 449 4.57 -12.09 7.96
N ALA A 450 5.64 -12.77 7.55
CA ALA A 450 5.67 -14.23 7.56
C ALA A 450 5.58 -14.82 8.98
N GLU A 451 6.27 -14.19 9.93
CA GLU A 451 6.21 -14.63 11.34
C GLU A 451 4.86 -14.29 11.96
N ALA A 452 4.26 -13.13 11.65
CA ALA A 452 2.91 -12.77 12.09
C ALA A 452 1.85 -13.77 11.61
N VAL A 453 1.93 -14.23 10.35
CA VAL A 453 1.05 -15.28 9.82
C VAL A 453 1.24 -16.59 10.58
N ALA A 454 2.48 -16.99 10.89
CA ALA A 454 2.74 -18.19 11.69
C ALA A 454 2.21 -18.03 13.12
N HIS A 455 2.40 -16.88 13.77
CA HIS A 455 1.84 -16.59 15.10
C HIS A 455 0.32 -16.71 15.11
N ALA A 456 -0.36 -16.15 14.10
CA ALA A 456 -1.81 -16.29 13.99
C ALA A 456 -2.25 -17.75 13.80
N LEU A 457 -1.59 -18.52 12.93
CA LEU A 457 -1.90 -19.93 12.67
C LEU A 457 -1.69 -20.83 13.91
N PHE A 458 -0.69 -20.55 14.73
CA PHE A 458 -0.37 -21.34 15.92
C PHE A 458 -1.02 -20.83 17.21
N GLY A 459 -1.85 -19.78 17.11
CA GLY A 459 -2.56 -19.21 18.25
C GLY A 459 -1.65 -18.45 19.23
N ASP A 460 -0.50 -17.97 18.76
CA ASP A 460 0.45 -17.18 19.55
C ASP A 460 -0.02 -15.71 19.70
N CYS A 461 -0.96 -15.26 18.87
CA CYS A 461 -1.63 -13.95 18.95
C CYS A 461 -3.15 -14.08 18.75
N ALA A 462 -3.90 -13.07 19.19
CA ALA A 462 -5.33 -12.97 18.91
C ALA A 462 -5.55 -12.55 17.44
N ILE A 463 -6.64 -13.03 16.84
CA ILE A 463 -7.09 -12.60 15.52
C ILE A 463 -8.27 -11.66 15.70
N SER A 464 -8.16 -10.43 15.18
CA SER A 464 -9.15 -9.37 15.36
C SER A 464 -9.40 -8.49 14.14
N GLY A 465 -8.61 -8.67 13.05
CA GLY A 465 -8.73 -7.89 11.84
C GLY A 465 -10.13 -7.93 11.23
N LYS A 466 -10.48 -6.87 10.50
CA LYS A 466 -11.78 -6.71 9.84
C LYS A 466 -11.58 -6.45 8.35
N LEU A 467 -12.51 -6.94 7.51
CA LEU A 467 -12.46 -6.69 6.07
C LEU A 467 -12.52 -5.18 5.78
N PRO A 468 -11.54 -4.62 5.07
CA PRO A 468 -11.53 -3.21 4.69
C PRO A 468 -12.37 -2.92 3.43
N TRP A 469 -13.04 -3.94 2.88
CA TRP A 469 -13.93 -3.91 1.71
C TRP A 469 -14.91 -5.08 1.73
N GLN A 470 -15.92 -4.98 0.88
CA GLN A 470 -16.83 -6.10 0.60
C GLN A 470 -16.12 -7.18 -0.23
N ILE A 471 -16.41 -8.44 0.04
CA ILE A 471 -15.91 -9.59 -0.73
C ILE A 471 -17.03 -10.09 -1.66
N PRO A 472 -16.88 -10.04 -2.99
CA PRO A 472 -17.88 -10.52 -3.93
C PRO A 472 -18.02 -12.04 -3.89
N ALA A 473 -19.25 -12.53 -4.08
CA ALA A 473 -19.53 -13.95 -4.24
C ALA A 473 -19.33 -14.42 -5.68
N THR A 474 -19.52 -13.53 -6.67
CA THR A 474 -19.43 -13.84 -8.11
C THR A 474 -18.85 -12.67 -8.91
N MET A 475 -18.30 -12.97 -10.09
CA MET A 475 -17.88 -11.92 -11.04
C MET A 475 -19.06 -11.07 -11.54
N ASP A 476 -20.26 -11.60 -11.61
CA ASP A 476 -21.45 -10.82 -12.01
C ASP A 476 -21.70 -9.66 -11.03
N GLN A 477 -21.50 -9.87 -9.73
CA GLN A 477 -21.58 -8.80 -8.72
C GLN A 477 -20.55 -7.70 -8.96
N VAL A 478 -19.30 -8.11 -9.25
CA VAL A 478 -18.21 -7.16 -9.58
C VAL A 478 -18.52 -6.31 -10.80
N MET A 479 -19.11 -6.93 -11.84
CA MET A 479 -19.45 -6.24 -13.09
C MET A 479 -20.67 -5.32 -12.98
N LEU A 480 -21.49 -5.48 -11.95
CA LEU A 480 -22.70 -4.67 -11.71
C LEU A 480 -22.45 -3.46 -10.81
N GLN A 481 -21.37 -3.50 -10.00
CA GLN A 481 -21.07 -2.37 -9.11
C GLN A 481 -20.54 -1.16 -9.89
N ARG A 482 -20.71 0.01 -9.30
CA ARG A 482 -20.14 1.26 -9.81
C ARG A 482 -18.67 1.38 -9.42
N GLU A 483 -17.85 1.92 -10.32
CA GLU A 483 -16.41 2.13 -10.06
C GLU A 483 -16.15 3.16 -8.95
N ASP A 484 -17.06 4.10 -8.73
CA ASP A 484 -16.89 5.27 -7.86
C ASP A 484 -17.60 5.17 -6.51
N LEU A 485 -18.39 4.10 -6.27
CA LEU A 485 -19.23 3.96 -5.09
C LEU A 485 -18.74 2.81 -4.19
N PRO A 486 -18.38 3.10 -2.92
CA PRO A 486 -18.00 2.05 -1.97
C PRO A 486 -19.24 1.25 -1.50
N LYS A 487 -19.03 0.00 -1.11
CA LYS A 487 -20.05 -0.88 -0.50
C LYS A 487 -21.29 -1.05 -1.39
N ASP A 488 -21.07 -1.14 -2.69
CA ASP A 488 -22.12 -1.19 -3.72
C ASP A 488 -22.48 -2.63 -4.16
N ILE A 489 -21.89 -3.65 -3.54
CA ILE A 489 -22.21 -5.05 -3.86
C ILE A 489 -23.43 -5.49 -3.05
N GLU A 490 -24.54 -5.81 -3.76
CA GLU A 490 -25.71 -6.41 -3.14
C GLU A 490 -25.42 -7.87 -2.73
N ASN A 491 -25.67 -8.21 -1.46
CA ASN A 491 -25.47 -9.55 -0.91
C ASN A 491 -24.06 -10.11 -1.17
N PRO A 492 -22.99 -9.43 -0.73
CA PRO A 492 -21.61 -9.92 -0.87
C PRO A 492 -21.43 -11.26 -0.13
N LEU A 493 -20.39 -12.01 -0.47
CA LEU A 493 -20.03 -13.21 0.31
C LEU A 493 -19.70 -12.84 1.77
N TYR A 494 -18.94 -11.76 1.94
CA TYR A 494 -18.65 -11.15 3.25
C TYR A 494 -18.75 -9.63 3.12
N ASP A 495 -19.38 -8.99 4.09
CA ASP A 495 -19.57 -7.55 4.07
C ASP A 495 -18.35 -6.79 4.62
N TYR A 496 -18.25 -5.50 4.32
CA TYR A 496 -17.29 -4.59 4.95
C TYR A 496 -17.36 -4.69 6.48
N GLY A 497 -16.19 -4.69 7.12
CA GLY A 497 -16.09 -4.78 8.58
C GLY A 497 -16.33 -6.18 9.16
N PHE A 498 -16.62 -7.20 8.32
CA PHE A 498 -16.73 -8.57 8.79
C PHE A 498 -15.36 -9.13 9.21
N GLY A 499 -15.37 -9.97 10.25
CA GLY A 499 -14.20 -10.70 10.75
C GLY A 499 -14.55 -11.41 12.04
N ILE A 500 -14.18 -12.68 12.12
CA ILE A 500 -14.38 -13.53 13.33
C ILE A 500 -13.22 -13.25 14.27
N GLU A 501 -13.55 -12.92 15.54
CA GLU A 501 -12.54 -12.69 16.57
C GLU A 501 -12.30 -13.97 17.35
N VAL A 502 -11.04 -14.33 17.49
CA VAL A 502 -10.61 -15.46 18.33
C VAL A 502 -9.40 -15.05 19.17
N ALA A 503 -9.39 -15.48 20.44
CA ALA A 503 -8.25 -15.21 21.32
C ALA A 503 -6.98 -15.96 20.89
N ALA A 504 -7.16 -17.15 20.32
CA ALA A 504 -6.09 -17.95 19.74
C ALA A 504 -6.69 -18.94 18.72
N PHE A 505 -6.05 -19.11 17.59
CA PHE A 505 -6.47 -20.07 16.57
C PHE A 505 -6.33 -21.51 17.08
N GLY A 506 -7.33 -22.34 16.87
CA GLY A 506 -7.34 -23.75 17.30
C GLY A 506 -7.71 -23.98 18.78
N GLN A 507 -8.12 -22.95 19.52
CA GLN A 507 -8.51 -23.06 20.93
C GLN A 507 -9.99 -22.83 21.16
#